data_686063f5cccca0816d30e1f7a6ffeb63
#
_entry.id   686063f5cccca0816d30e1f7a6ffeb63
#
_cell.length_a   1.000
_cell.length_b   1.000
_cell.length_c   1.000
_cell.angle_alpha   90.00
_cell.angle_beta   90.00
_cell.angle_gamma   90.00
#
_symmetry.space_group_name_H-M   'P 1'
#
loop_
_entity.id
_entity.type
_entity.pdbx_description
1 polymer ?
#
loop_
_entity_poly.entity_id
_entity_poly.type
_entity_poly.pdbx_seq_one_letter_code
_entity_poly.pdbx_strand_id
1 'polypeptide(L)'
;MIKEVKIEEISSVMEIIADAKRLLKKQSSQWQNDYPNQKVLLDDISNQNLFGFFQDGLLIGIESLIIKEDENYKGITLGKWIKKPSQKDLVIHRIAVRNNYHNKKIGDQLIKFAIDYAKRKRIHSIKVDTHKKNIAMQKILLDNNFSFRGIIYLKREEEDNQRLAYELVI
;
A
#
# COMPACT_ATOMS: atom_id res chain seq x y z
N MET A 1 -14.34 10.47 -4.32
CA MET A 1 -13.45 10.72 -5.51
C MET A 1 -12.00 10.44 -5.12
N ILE A 2 -11.24 9.72 -5.97
CA ILE A 2 -9.80 9.49 -5.73
C ILE A 2 -8.99 10.39 -6.67
N LYS A 3 -8.01 11.11 -6.13
CA LYS A 3 -7.11 12.01 -6.87
C LYS A 3 -5.75 12.12 -6.18
N GLU A 4 -4.78 12.72 -6.86
CA GLU A 4 -3.48 13.02 -6.26
C GLU A 4 -3.64 13.90 -5.02
N VAL A 5 -2.89 13.55 -3.97
CA VAL A 5 -2.79 14.35 -2.73
C VAL A 5 -1.81 15.50 -2.99
N LYS A 6 -2.15 16.68 -2.51
CA LYS A 6 -1.31 17.87 -2.61
C LYS A 6 -0.61 18.15 -1.27
N ILE A 7 0.43 18.97 -1.30
CA ILE A 7 1.25 19.25 -0.12
C ILE A 7 0.46 19.89 1.02
N GLU A 8 -0.55 20.68 0.69
CA GLU A 8 -1.43 21.33 1.66
C GLU A 8 -2.22 20.32 2.53
N GLU A 9 -2.32 19.09 2.06
CA GLU A 9 -3.08 18.00 2.70
C GLU A 9 -2.21 17.15 3.65
N ILE A 10 -0.91 17.47 3.79
CA ILE A 10 0.04 16.66 4.58
C ILE A 10 -0.41 16.42 6.02
N SER A 11 -1.03 17.41 6.66
CA SER A 11 -1.56 17.26 8.03
C SER A 11 -2.64 16.17 8.09
N SER A 12 -3.58 16.17 7.14
CA SER A 12 -4.62 15.13 7.03
C SER A 12 -4.05 13.75 6.71
N VAL A 13 -3.01 13.68 5.88
CA VAL A 13 -2.27 12.44 5.60
C VAL A 13 -1.66 11.88 6.87
N MET A 14 -0.98 12.74 7.67
CA MET A 14 -0.33 12.32 8.92
C MET A 14 -1.35 11.84 9.97
N GLU A 15 -2.54 12.42 10.02
CA GLU A 15 -3.63 11.93 10.88
C GLU A 15 -4.07 10.50 10.49
N ILE A 16 -4.25 10.24 9.18
CA ILE A 16 -4.60 8.90 8.67
C ILE A 16 -3.49 7.88 9.01
N ILE A 17 -2.23 8.27 8.84
CA ILE A 17 -1.09 7.40 9.21
C ILE A 17 -1.07 7.14 10.72
N ALA A 18 -1.33 8.14 11.55
CA ALA A 18 -1.40 7.96 13.00
C ALA A 18 -2.52 6.99 13.41
N ASP A 19 -3.70 7.09 12.78
CA ASP A 19 -4.81 6.16 12.97
C ASP A 19 -4.39 4.73 12.62
N ALA A 20 -3.77 4.55 11.46
CA ALA A 20 -3.31 3.24 11.00
C ALA A 20 -2.23 2.65 11.92
N LYS A 21 -1.27 3.45 12.35
CA LYS A 21 -0.23 3.02 13.32
C LYS A 21 -0.83 2.56 14.64
N ARG A 22 -1.82 3.28 15.18
CA ARG A 22 -2.51 2.88 16.42
C ARG A 22 -3.23 1.54 16.25
N LEU A 23 -3.87 1.32 15.10
CA LEU A 23 -4.55 0.06 14.80
C LEU A 23 -3.55 -1.09 14.67
N LEU A 24 -2.48 -0.90 13.89
CA LEU A 24 -1.47 -1.92 13.62
C LEU A 24 -0.67 -2.30 14.86
N LYS A 25 -0.38 -1.35 15.75
CA LYS A 25 0.32 -1.60 17.02
C LYS A 25 -0.37 -2.66 17.89
N LYS A 26 -1.68 -2.80 17.77
CA LYS A 26 -2.45 -3.83 18.50
C LYS A 26 -2.23 -5.24 17.94
N GLN A 27 -1.69 -5.37 16.74
CA GLN A 27 -1.58 -6.63 16.02
C GLN A 27 -0.13 -7.05 15.76
N SER A 28 0.77 -6.08 15.49
CA SER A 28 2.13 -6.34 15.04
C SER A 28 3.02 -5.11 15.23
N SER A 29 4.30 -5.23 14.87
CA SER A 29 5.23 -4.11 14.79
C SER A 29 5.21 -3.38 13.44
N GLN A 30 4.32 -3.76 12.53
CA GLN A 30 4.17 -3.09 11.22
C GLN A 30 3.94 -1.58 11.39
N TRP A 31 4.69 -0.77 10.62
CA TRP A 31 4.62 0.69 10.67
C TRP A 31 5.01 1.32 12.02
N GLN A 32 5.72 0.61 12.84
CA GLN A 32 6.36 1.16 14.02
C GLN A 32 7.76 1.69 13.63
N ASN A 33 8.63 2.02 14.55
CA ASN A 33 10.00 2.48 14.27
C ASN A 33 10.08 3.71 13.34
N ASP A 34 9.21 4.71 13.58
CA ASP A 34 9.15 5.97 12.81
C ASP A 34 8.89 5.80 11.29
N TYR A 35 8.25 4.70 10.89
CA TYR A 35 7.86 4.48 9.49
C TYR A 35 6.35 4.18 9.37
N PRO A 36 5.66 4.71 8.32
CA PRO A 36 6.09 5.85 7.50
C PRO A 36 6.09 7.15 8.32
N ASN A 37 7.04 8.02 8.04
CA ASN A 37 7.12 9.37 8.63
C ASN A 37 6.73 10.46 7.61
N GLN A 38 6.67 11.70 8.06
CA GLN A 38 6.27 12.83 7.22
C GLN A 38 7.18 12.98 5.99
N LYS A 39 8.49 12.76 6.13
CA LYS A 39 9.44 12.86 5.02
C LYS A 39 9.08 11.89 3.90
N VAL A 40 8.83 10.64 4.22
CA VAL A 40 8.44 9.61 3.23
C VAL A 40 7.17 10.01 2.48
N LEU A 41 6.19 10.59 3.18
CA LEU A 41 4.92 11.00 2.58
C LEU A 41 5.05 12.27 1.74
N LEU A 42 5.90 13.22 2.14
CA LEU A 42 6.25 14.38 1.32
C LEU A 42 6.99 13.97 0.05
N ASP A 43 7.88 12.98 0.12
CA ASP A 43 8.55 12.43 -1.05
C ASP A 43 7.54 11.77 -2.00
N ASP A 44 6.56 11.01 -1.48
CA ASP A 44 5.48 10.44 -2.29
C ASP A 44 4.63 11.52 -2.97
N ILE A 45 4.28 12.60 -2.25
CA ILE A 45 3.52 13.74 -2.81
C ILE A 45 4.33 14.43 -3.90
N SER A 46 5.59 14.73 -3.65
CA SER A 46 6.47 15.43 -4.59
C SER A 46 6.67 14.65 -5.89
N ASN A 47 6.68 13.32 -5.80
CA ASN A 47 6.79 12.43 -6.95
C ASN A 47 5.42 12.06 -7.57
N GLN A 48 4.31 12.69 -7.14
CA GLN A 48 2.95 12.41 -7.61
C GLN A 48 2.53 10.93 -7.45
N ASN A 49 3.06 10.28 -6.43
CA ASN A 49 2.79 8.87 -6.13
C ASN A 49 1.70 8.67 -5.09
N LEU A 50 1.35 9.71 -4.30
CA LEU A 50 0.33 9.62 -3.25
C LEU A 50 -1.05 10.00 -3.78
N PHE A 51 -1.99 9.06 -3.67
CA PHE A 51 -3.40 9.24 -4.03
C PHE A 51 -4.28 9.21 -2.78
N GLY A 52 -5.33 10.02 -2.77
CA GLY A 52 -6.25 10.15 -1.66
C GLY A 52 -7.69 9.95 -2.06
N PHE A 53 -8.45 9.25 -1.24
CA PHE A 53 -9.90 9.18 -1.34
C PHE A 53 -10.51 10.34 -0.58
N PHE A 54 -11.23 11.20 -1.31
CA PHE A 54 -11.92 12.36 -0.77
C PHE A 54 -13.44 12.14 -0.78
N GLN A 55 -14.08 12.43 0.33
CA GLN A 55 -15.52 12.47 0.48
C GLN A 55 -15.92 13.80 1.13
N ASP A 56 -16.81 14.55 0.47
CA ASP A 56 -17.28 15.87 0.95
C ASP A 56 -16.13 16.83 1.32
N GLY A 57 -15.06 16.80 0.53
CA GLY A 57 -13.85 17.60 0.75
C GLY A 57 -12.88 17.05 1.78
N LEU A 58 -13.26 16.03 2.55
CA LEU A 58 -12.42 15.40 3.57
C LEU A 58 -11.60 14.26 2.98
N LEU A 59 -10.30 14.25 3.24
CA LEU A 59 -9.41 13.13 2.94
C LEU A 59 -9.65 12.00 3.96
N ILE A 60 -10.12 10.84 3.48
CA ILE A 60 -10.53 9.71 4.34
C ILE A 60 -9.71 8.43 4.12
N GLY A 61 -8.92 8.36 3.07
CA GLY A 61 -8.04 7.22 2.80
C GLY A 61 -6.92 7.63 1.86
N ILE A 62 -5.81 6.91 1.91
CA ILE A 62 -4.63 7.14 1.07
C ILE A 62 -4.03 5.84 0.58
N GLU A 63 -3.29 5.91 -0.52
CA GLU A 63 -2.39 4.88 -1.01
C GLU A 63 -1.24 5.50 -1.80
N SER A 64 -0.06 4.88 -1.76
CA SER A 64 1.05 5.25 -2.63
C SER A 64 1.17 4.26 -3.78
N LEU A 65 1.14 4.76 -5.00
CA LEU A 65 1.27 4.00 -6.24
C LEU A 65 2.61 4.32 -6.90
N ILE A 66 3.56 3.41 -6.80
CA ILE A 66 4.94 3.66 -7.23
C ILE A 66 5.30 2.68 -8.35
N ILE A 67 5.67 3.22 -9.51
CA ILE A 67 6.16 2.41 -10.63
C ILE A 67 7.67 2.21 -10.44
N LYS A 68 8.06 1.00 -10.02
CA LYS A 68 9.46 0.67 -9.73
C LYS A 68 9.68 -0.84 -9.62
N GLU A 69 10.95 -1.24 -9.70
CA GLU A 69 11.40 -2.51 -9.15
C GLU A 69 11.67 -2.33 -7.63
N ASP A 70 10.96 -3.07 -6.78
CA ASP A 70 11.19 -3.03 -5.34
C ASP A 70 12.27 -4.04 -4.95
N GLU A 71 13.33 -3.55 -4.31
CA GLU A 71 14.48 -4.37 -3.89
C GLU A 71 14.10 -5.48 -2.90
N ASN A 72 13.07 -5.26 -2.07
CA ASN A 72 12.60 -6.29 -1.14
C ASN A 72 11.94 -7.47 -1.88
N TYR A 73 11.43 -7.24 -3.09
CA TYR A 73 10.68 -8.23 -3.85
C TYR A 73 11.58 -9.21 -4.63
N LYS A 74 12.86 -8.87 -4.81
CA LYS A 74 13.85 -9.74 -5.47
C LYS A 74 14.11 -11.02 -4.69
N GLY A 75 14.02 -10.96 -3.36
CA GLY A 75 14.33 -12.06 -2.45
C GLY A 75 13.11 -12.88 -2.03
N ILE A 76 12.10 -13.04 -2.88
CA ILE A 76 10.92 -13.85 -2.53
C ILE A 76 11.31 -15.30 -2.23
N THR A 77 10.73 -15.85 -1.16
CA THR A 77 10.91 -17.24 -0.72
C THR A 77 9.57 -17.94 -0.56
N LEU A 78 9.57 -19.26 -0.42
CA LEU A 78 8.36 -20.07 -0.26
C LEU A 78 7.30 -19.82 -1.37
N GLY A 79 7.80 -19.48 -2.56
CA GLY A 79 6.99 -19.19 -3.72
C GLY A 79 7.77 -18.40 -4.76
N LYS A 80 7.06 -17.83 -5.73
CA LYS A 80 7.66 -17.04 -6.83
C LYS A 80 6.65 -16.05 -7.41
N TRP A 81 7.13 -14.95 -7.93
CA TRP A 81 6.34 -14.02 -8.73
C TRP A 81 5.90 -14.66 -10.06
N ILE A 82 4.72 -14.29 -10.55
CA ILE A 82 4.29 -14.64 -11.92
C ILE A 82 5.15 -13.86 -12.92
N LYS A 83 5.29 -12.56 -12.70
CA LYS A 83 6.21 -11.68 -13.45
C LYS A 83 7.40 -11.34 -12.56
N LYS A 84 8.62 -11.60 -13.01
CA LYS A 84 9.83 -11.15 -12.27
C LYS A 84 9.74 -9.66 -11.96
N PRO A 85 10.18 -9.21 -10.77
CA PRO A 85 10.22 -7.79 -10.44
C PRO A 85 10.94 -6.97 -11.51
N SER A 86 10.38 -5.84 -11.86
CA SER A 86 10.91 -4.97 -12.92
C SER A 86 10.60 -3.49 -12.64
N GLN A 87 11.32 -2.60 -13.33
CA GLN A 87 11.06 -1.15 -13.29
C GLN A 87 9.68 -0.74 -13.85
N LYS A 88 8.93 -1.69 -14.42
CA LYS A 88 7.60 -1.47 -15.00
C LYS A 88 6.48 -2.03 -14.14
N ASP A 89 6.78 -2.50 -12.92
CA ASP A 89 5.76 -2.97 -11.99
C ASP A 89 5.12 -1.79 -11.26
N LEU A 90 3.82 -1.87 -11.01
CA LEU A 90 3.18 -1.01 -10.03
C LEU A 90 3.30 -1.65 -8.65
N VAL A 91 3.86 -0.92 -7.70
CA VAL A 91 3.93 -1.35 -6.30
C VAL A 91 2.99 -0.48 -5.47
N ILE A 92 2.06 -1.13 -4.76
CA ILE A 92 1.14 -0.44 -3.85
C ILE A 92 1.80 -0.40 -2.47
N HIS A 93 1.97 0.80 -1.94
CA HIS A 93 2.49 1.05 -0.61
C HIS A 93 1.56 1.92 0.21
N ARG A 94 1.70 1.88 1.52
CA ARG A 94 1.14 2.85 2.47
C ARG A 94 -0.37 3.08 2.32
N ILE A 95 -1.13 2.00 2.04
CA ILE A 95 -2.58 2.06 2.03
C ILE A 95 -3.11 2.20 3.46
N ALA A 96 -3.93 3.21 3.69
CA ALA A 96 -4.51 3.50 5.00
C ALA A 96 -5.85 4.21 4.88
N VAL A 97 -6.72 4.01 5.88
CA VAL A 97 -8.06 4.60 5.95
C VAL A 97 -8.28 5.19 7.34
N ARG A 98 -8.91 6.37 7.42
CA ARG A 98 -9.31 6.98 8.70
C ARG A 98 -10.12 6.01 9.55
N ASN A 99 -9.89 6.01 10.84
CA ASN A 99 -10.50 5.06 11.77
C ASN A 99 -12.05 5.00 11.67
N ASN A 100 -12.70 6.16 11.59
CA ASN A 100 -14.17 6.25 11.52
C ASN A 100 -14.76 5.83 10.16
N TYR A 101 -13.93 5.50 9.18
CA TYR A 101 -14.31 5.06 7.84
C TYR A 101 -13.95 3.60 7.55
N HIS A 102 -13.46 2.87 8.54
CA HIS A 102 -13.32 1.42 8.44
C HIS A 102 -14.70 0.79 8.17
N ASN A 103 -14.75 -0.33 7.47
CA ASN A 103 -15.98 -1.02 7.03
C ASN A 103 -16.82 -0.30 5.94
N LYS A 104 -16.40 0.85 5.43
CA LYS A 104 -17.06 1.56 4.31
C LYS A 104 -16.49 1.19 2.93
N LYS A 105 -15.77 0.08 2.82
CA LYS A 105 -15.14 -0.41 1.58
C LYS A 105 -14.15 0.58 0.94
N ILE A 106 -13.61 1.53 1.71
CA ILE A 106 -12.65 2.53 1.18
C ILE A 106 -11.38 1.85 0.70
N GLY A 107 -10.82 0.91 1.49
CA GLY A 107 -9.65 0.14 1.07
C GLY A 107 -9.86 -0.65 -0.23
N ASP A 108 -11.04 -1.24 -0.41
CA ASP A 108 -11.43 -1.93 -1.65
C ASP A 108 -11.48 -0.95 -2.85
N GLN A 109 -12.01 0.26 -2.65
CA GLN A 109 -12.07 1.28 -3.69
C GLN A 109 -10.67 1.81 -4.06
N LEU A 110 -9.76 1.94 -3.09
CA LEU A 110 -8.36 2.28 -3.34
C LEU A 110 -7.70 1.20 -4.21
N ILE A 111 -7.83 -0.08 -3.85
CA ILE A 111 -7.26 -1.18 -4.66
C ILE A 111 -7.84 -1.19 -6.09
N LYS A 112 -9.14 -0.98 -6.25
CA LYS A 112 -9.75 -0.87 -7.59
C LYS A 112 -9.20 0.30 -8.39
N PHE A 113 -8.97 1.44 -7.72
CA PHE A 113 -8.32 2.59 -8.37
C PHE A 113 -6.89 2.26 -8.81
N ALA A 114 -6.11 1.56 -7.98
CA ALA A 114 -4.75 1.12 -8.34
C ALA A 114 -4.76 0.21 -9.58
N ILE A 115 -5.74 -0.71 -9.68
CA ILE A 115 -5.91 -1.58 -10.86
C ILE A 115 -6.23 -0.75 -12.11
N ASP A 116 -7.17 0.20 -12.02
CA ASP A 116 -7.52 1.07 -13.13
C ASP A 116 -6.36 2.01 -13.51
N TYR A 117 -5.61 2.49 -12.52
CA TYR A 117 -4.39 3.27 -12.75
C TYR A 117 -3.36 2.45 -13.54
N ALA A 118 -3.10 1.21 -13.15
CA ALA A 118 -2.19 0.32 -13.86
C ALA A 118 -2.61 0.08 -15.31
N LYS A 119 -3.91 -0.18 -15.55
CA LYS A 119 -4.46 -0.34 -16.91
C LYS A 119 -4.23 0.90 -17.78
N ARG A 120 -4.54 2.10 -17.25
CA ARG A 120 -4.30 3.38 -17.96
C ARG A 120 -2.83 3.59 -18.28
N LYS A 121 -1.92 3.16 -17.40
CA LYS A 121 -0.45 3.25 -17.58
C LYS A 121 0.13 2.08 -18.39
N ARG A 122 -0.69 1.12 -18.84
CA ARG A 122 -0.26 -0.10 -19.54
C ARG A 122 0.75 -0.92 -18.75
N ILE A 123 0.55 -1.00 -17.45
CA ILE A 123 1.34 -1.82 -16.52
C ILE A 123 0.67 -3.18 -16.41
N HIS A 124 1.45 -4.25 -16.50
CA HIS A 124 0.95 -5.62 -16.55
C HIS A 124 1.11 -6.40 -15.24
N SER A 125 1.81 -5.84 -14.25
CA SER A 125 2.00 -6.49 -12.95
C SER A 125 1.86 -5.47 -11.84
N ILE A 126 0.97 -5.77 -10.89
CA ILE A 126 0.78 -5.01 -9.66
C ILE A 126 1.24 -5.90 -8.51
N LYS A 127 2.15 -5.40 -7.69
CA LYS A 127 2.70 -6.10 -6.54
C LYS A 127 2.41 -5.35 -5.24
N VAL A 128 2.19 -6.09 -4.19
CA VAL A 128 1.91 -5.54 -2.85
C VAL A 128 2.32 -6.55 -1.79
N ASP A 129 2.73 -6.07 -0.64
CA ASP A 129 2.99 -6.89 0.53
C ASP A 129 2.18 -6.42 1.74
N THR A 130 1.93 -7.35 2.65
CA THR A 130 1.27 -7.04 3.91
C THR A 130 1.73 -7.98 5.02
N HIS A 131 1.58 -7.54 6.26
CA HIS A 131 1.89 -8.37 7.42
C HIS A 131 0.87 -9.52 7.56
N LYS A 132 1.33 -10.70 8.00
CA LYS A 132 0.49 -11.90 8.16
C LYS A 132 -0.71 -11.71 9.11
N LYS A 133 -0.64 -10.79 10.05
CA LYS A 133 -1.73 -10.46 10.98
C LYS A 133 -2.71 -9.43 10.42
N ASN A 134 -2.41 -8.79 9.29
CA ASN A 134 -3.31 -7.84 8.64
C ASN A 134 -4.34 -8.57 7.77
N ILE A 135 -5.27 -9.26 8.41
CA ILE A 135 -6.29 -10.08 7.74
C ILE A 135 -7.21 -9.24 6.85
N ALA A 136 -7.51 -8.01 7.27
CA ALA A 136 -8.36 -7.11 6.48
C ALA A 136 -7.73 -6.80 5.11
N MET A 137 -6.43 -6.49 5.06
CA MET A 137 -5.74 -6.24 3.80
C MET A 137 -5.65 -7.49 2.93
N GLN A 138 -5.31 -8.65 3.53
CA GLN A 138 -5.28 -9.92 2.80
C GLN A 138 -6.62 -10.20 2.12
N LYS A 139 -7.73 -10.02 2.86
CA LYS A 139 -9.08 -10.20 2.31
C LYS A 139 -9.34 -9.25 1.14
N ILE A 140 -9.04 -7.96 1.27
CA ILE A 140 -9.22 -6.97 0.19
C ILE A 140 -8.44 -7.38 -1.06
N LEU A 141 -7.20 -7.83 -0.91
CA LEU A 141 -6.37 -8.27 -2.03
C LEU A 141 -6.97 -9.48 -2.74
N LEU A 142 -7.36 -10.51 -1.99
CA LEU A 142 -7.99 -11.72 -2.55
C LEU A 142 -9.32 -11.41 -3.25
N ASP A 143 -10.16 -10.56 -2.65
CA ASP A 143 -11.45 -10.14 -3.23
C ASP A 143 -11.24 -9.34 -4.55
N ASN A 144 -10.07 -8.77 -4.77
CA ASN A 144 -9.68 -8.07 -6.01
C ASN A 144 -8.74 -8.89 -6.91
N ASN A 145 -8.78 -10.22 -6.79
CA ASN A 145 -8.08 -11.20 -7.63
C ASN A 145 -6.54 -11.16 -7.54
N PHE A 146 -5.98 -10.56 -6.52
CA PHE A 146 -4.56 -10.76 -6.23
C PHE A 146 -4.33 -12.18 -5.73
N SER A 147 -3.24 -12.79 -6.14
CA SER A 147 -2.83 -14.10 -5.67
C SER A 147 -1.64 -14.02 -4.73
N PHE A 148 -1.67 -14.82 -3.67
CA PHE A 148 -0.52 -15.00 -2.79
C PHE A 148 0.65 -15.62 -3.58
N ARG A 149 1.85 -15.04 -3.44
CA ARG A 149 3.03 -15.43 -4.22
C ARG A 149 4.16 -16.01 -3.41
N GLY A 150 4.20 -15.74 -2.12
CA GLY A 150 5.28 -16.20 -1.24
C GLY A 150 5.58 -15.18 -0.14
N ILE A 151 6.77 -15.28 0.42
CA ILE A 151 7.24 -14.47 1.54
C ILE A 151 8.39 -13.58 1.08
N ILE A 152 8.34 -12.31 1.49
CA ILE A 152 9.46 -11.37 1.36
C ILE A 152 9.90 -10.89 2.74
N TYR A 153 11.09 -10.31 2.81
CA TYR A 153 11.66 -9.74 4.03
C TYR A 153 12.05 -8.28 3.78
N LEU A 154 11.53 -7.38 4.61
CA LEU A 154 11.82 -5.95 4.50
C LEU A 154 13.22 -5.64 5.01
N LYS A 155 14.08 -5.07 4.19
CA LYS A 155 15.47 -4.74 4.53
C LYS A 155 15.59 -3.66 5.61
N ARG A 156 14.59 -2.78 5.73
CA ARG A 156 14.58 -1.69 6.73
C ARG A 156 14.18 -2.14 8.13
N GLU A 157 13.65 -3.35 8.27
CA GLU A 157 13.18 -3.89 9.55
C GLU A 157 14.19 -4.95 10.03
N GLU A 158 14.62 -4.87 11.27
CA GLU A 158 15.49 -5.89 11.87
C GLU A 158 14.67 -7.04 12.45
N GLU A 159 13.53 -6.71 13.08
CA GLU A 159 12.61 -7.68 13.66
C GLU A 159 11.25 -7.61 12.95
N ASP A 160 10.50 -8.74 12.97
CA ASP A 160 9.16 -8.85 12.38
C ASP A 160 9.08 -8.31 10.93
N ASN A 161 10.15 -8.55 10.16
CA ASN A 161 10.33 -8.04 8.80
C ASN A 161 9.66 -8.89 7.73
N GLN A 162 9.07 -10.03 8.09
CA GLN A 162 8.40 -10.95 7.18
C GLN A 162 7.08 -10.37 6.68
N ARG A 163 6.85 -10.45 5.36
CA ARG A 163 5.60 -10.01 4.71
C ARG A 163 5.09 -11.07 3.75
N LEU A 164 3.78 -11.15 3.65
CA LEU A 164 3.08 -11.93 2.62
C LEU A 164 3.05 -11.13 1.33
N ALA A 165 3.54 -11.70 0.25
CA ALA A 165 3.63 -11.08 -1.06
C ALA A 165 2.44 -11.49 -1.95
N TYR A 166 1.83 -10.52 -2.60
CA TYR A 166 0.69 -10.70 -3.50
C TYR A 166 0.95 -10.05 -4.85
N GLU A 167 0.40 -10.63 -5.91
CA GLU A 167 0.52 -10.12 -7.26
C GLU A 167 -0.81 -10.23 -8.01
N LEU A 168 -1.12 -9.22 -8.80
CA LEU A 168 -2.14 -9.23 -9.84
C LEU A 168 -1.47 -8.98 -11.19
N VAL A 169 -1.66 -9.90 -12.13
CA VAL A 169 -1.26 -9.72 -13.55
C VAL A 169 -2.50 -9.32 -14.35
N ILE A 170 -2.40 -8.24 -15.12
CA ILE A 170 -3.48 -7.65 -15.93
C ILE A 170 -3.08 -7.50 -17.39
#